data_56a46996ffef12046003c4b9accf69c8
#
_entry.id   56a46996ffef12046003c4b9accf69c8
#
_cell.length_a   1.000
_cell.length_b   1.000
_cell.length_c   1.000
_cell.angle_alpha   90.00
_cell.angle_beta   90.00
_cell.angle_gamma   90.00
#
_symmetry.space_group_name_H-M   'P 1'
#
loop_
_entity.id
_entity.type
_entity.pdbx_description
1 polymer ?
#
loop_
_entity_poly.entity_id
_entity_poly.type
_entity_poly.pdbx_seq_one_letter_code
_entity_poly.pdbx_strand_id
1 'polypeptide(L)'
;MSKPKVTIFWFRRDLRFEDNTALYYALKDKHPVLPLFIFDIHILDKLEDRDDARVTFLHDTLNGMRQQLEQIDSTLLIKYGEPMDVYRQILQEYEIACVYANRDYEPYAKERDSAIDQLLAEQGVDFLTFKDQVIFEKDEVLSGSGTFYKVFSPYKRAWLEKFGQTELTLLPSALRFDNWYQGEAPDMPTLEDMGFTRTTVEIPDNNINEAIISKYDQMRNFPAKPGTTRLGIHLRFGTISIRQLVQRAQQLNETYLSELIWREFYAQILYHNPQVVDKSFKPEYDHIPWRNDEKEFQRWCEGQTGYPIVDAGMRELNTTGYMHNRVRMIVASFLTKHLLIDWRWGEAYFARKLLDFELSSNNGGWQWAAGTGVDAQPYFRVFNPYSQTDKFDKQKEYIHRWVPEAGTDDYPEPMVDHKMARQRALDTYKSALGKA
;
A
#
# COMPACT_ATOMS: atom_id res chain seq x y z
N MET A 1 -2.77 43.51 -9.10
CA MET A 1 -3.78 43.04 -8.13
C MET A 1 -3.02 42.37 -6.97
N SER A 2 -3.52 42.49 -5.75
CA SER A 2 -2.94 41.73 -4.61
C SER A 2 -3.20 40.25 -4.83
N LYS A 3 -2.23 39.41 -4.44
CA LYS A 3 -2.41 37.97 -4.47
C LYS A 3 -3.56 37.55 -3.56
N PRO A 4 -4.40 36.56 -3.96
CA PRO A 4 -5.41 36.03 -3.05
C PRO A 4 -4.70 35.35 -1.84
N LYS A 5 -5.22 35.62 -0.64
CA LYS A 5 -4.72 34.99 0.59
C LYS A 5 -5.50 33.73 0.87
N VAL A 6 -4.77 32.59 0.95
CA VAL A 6 -5.35 31.25 1.06
C VAL A 6 -4.62 30.38 2.08
N THR A 7 -5.32 29.42 2.62
CA THR A 7 -4.75 28.23 3.27
C THR A 7 -4.69 27.12 2.25
N ILE A 8 -3.54 26.44 2.11
CA ILE A 8 -3.40 25.28 1.24
C ILE A 8 -3.71 24.01 2.03
N PHE A 9 -4.57 23.14 1.48
CA PHE A 9 -4.66 21.77 1.92
C PHE A 9 -4.05 20.86 0.84
N TRP A 10 -2.96 20.17 1.17
CA TRP A 10 -2.24 19.32 0.24
C TRP A 10 -2.67 17.86 0.34
N PHE A 11 -3.54 17.42 -0.59
CA PHE A 11 -3.92 16.02 -0.77
C PHE A 11 -2.74 15.17 -1.25
N ARG A 12 -2.65 13.93 -0.72
CA ARG A 12 -1.64 12.95 -1.14
C ARG A 12 -2.21 11.52 -1.16
N ARG A 13 -2.30 10.86 -0.01
CA ARG A 13 -2.83 9.51 0.20
C ARG A 13 -4.11 9.55 1.06
N ASP A 14 -4.91 10.52 0.84
CA ASP A 14 -6.07 10.87 1.68
C ASP A 14 -7.20 11.46 0.82
N LEU A 15 -7.42 10.86 -0.36
CA LEU A 15 -8.27 11.37 -1.43
C LEU A 15 -9.76 11.19 -1.11
N ARG A 16 -10.24 11.93 -0.09
CA ARG A 16 -11.63 11.93 0.35
C ARG A 16 -11.99 13.22 1.07
N PHE A 17 -13.26 13.56 1.04
CA PHE A 17 -13.83 14.66 1.83
C PHE A 17 -14.43 14.19 3.15
N GLU A 18 -14.74 12.90 3.29
CA GLU A 18 -15.27 12.33 4.51
C GLU A 18 -14.14 12.00 5.49
N ASP A 19 -14.31 12.40 6.76
CA ASP A 19 -13.40 12.00 7.84
C ASP A 19 -11.92 12.18 7.51
N ASN A 20 -11.53 13.38 7.02
CA ASN A 20 -10.15 13.74 6.67
C ASN A 20 -9.61 14.75 7.71
N THR A 21 -8.59 14.34 8.47
CA THR A 21 -8.16 15.05 9.66
C THR A 21 -7.60 16.44 9.35
N ALA A 22 -6.58 16.54 8.51
CA ALA A 22 -5.94 17.83 8.21
C ALA A 22 -6.87 18.75 7.42
N LEU A 23 -7.70 18.21 6.53
CA LEU A 23 -8.69 18.99 5.79
C LEU A 23 -9.74 19.62 6.73
N TYR A 24 -10.21 18.83 7.73
CA TYR A 24 -11.14 19.34 8.73
C TYR A 24 -10.57 20.53 9.49
N TYR A 25 -9.30 20.45 9.93
CA TYR A 25 -8.66 21.56 10.64
C TYR A 25 -8.36 22.73 9.72
N ALA A 26 -7.95 22.50 8.48
CA ALA A 26 -7.75 23.56 7.49
C ALA A 26 -9.03 24.38 7.26
N LEU A 27 -10.18 23.70 7.09
CA LEU A 27 -11.48 24.37 6.86
C LEU A 27 -12.01 25.14 8.09
N LYS A 28 -11.45 24.89 9.27
CA LYS A 28 -11.75 25.65 10.50
C LYS A 28 -10.81 26.83 10.72
N ASP A 29 -9.79 26.98 9.90
CA ASP A 29 -8.88 28.12 9.94
C ASP A 29 -9.54 29.38 9.34
N LYS A 30 -8.86 30.54 9.43
CA LYS A 30 -9.38 31.85 9.07
C LYS A 30 -9.46 32.09 7.58
N HIS A 31 -8.59 31.48 6.79
CA HIS A 31 -8.43 31.80 5.37
C HIS A 31 -9.07 30.72 4.50
N PRO A 32 -9.63 31.10 3.34
CA PRO A 32 -10.22 30.13 2.42
C PRO A 32 -9.24 29.02 2.04
N VAL A 33 -9.72 27.77 2.05
CA VAL A 33 -8.90 26.59 1.76
C VAL A 33 -8.89 26.34 0.26
N LEU A 34 -7.70 26.42 -0.34
CA LEU A 34 -7.43 25.97 -1.70
C LEU A 34 -6.83 24.55 -1.62
N PRO A 35 -7.58 23.51 -2.00
CA PRO A 35 -7.06 22.17 -2.04
C PRO A 35 -6.09 22.00 -3.23
N LEU A 36 -4.98 21.30 -2.97
CA LEU A 36 -3.89 21.04 -3.91
C LEU A 36 -3.64 19.54 -4.02
N PHE A 37 -3.41 19.07 -5.22
CA PHE A 37 -2.78 17.76 -5.47
C PHE A 37 -1.62 17.94 -6.45
N ILE A 38 -0.52 17.22 -6.26
CA ILE A 38 0.63 17.24 -7.15
C ILE A 38 0.88 15.82 -7.65
N PHE A 39 0.76 15.62 -8.95
CA PHE A 39 1.34 14.45 -9.61
C PHE A 39 2.86 14.63 -9.63
N ASP A 40 3.51 13.97 -8.66
CA ASP A 40 4.93 14.10 -8.37
C ASP A 40 5.76 13.31 -9.39
N ILE A 41 6.59 14.01 -10.17
CA ILE A 41 7.42 13.40 -11.21
C ILE A 41 8.39 12.36 -10.65
N HIS A 42 8.92 12.56 -9.43
CA HIS A 42 9.82 11.59 -8.81
C HIS A 42 9.16 10.26 -8.45
N ILE A 43 7.84 10.25 -8.38
CA ILE A 43 7.04 9.02 -8.22
C ILE A 43 6.68 8.46 -9.59
N LEU A 44 6.16 9.31 -10.49
CA LEU A 44 5.66 8.87 -11.79
C LEU A 44 6.76 8.36 -12.71
N ASP A 45 7.94 8.97 -12.71
CA ASP A 45 9.08 8.56 -13.55
C ASP A 45 9.63 7.18 -13.21
N LYS A 46 9.36 6.68 -11.98
CA LYS A 46 9.73 5.32 -11.56
C LYS A 46 8.77 4.25 -12.06
N LEU A 47 7.60 4.64 -12.60
CA LEU A 47 6.62 3.71 -13.12
C LEU A 47 7.00 3.30 -14.54
N GLU A 48 7.25 2.00 -14.73
CA GLU A 48 7.67 1.45 -16.02
C GLU A 48 6.50 1.26 -16.99
N ASP A 49 5.34 0.88 -16.46
CA ASP A 49 4.14 0.59 -17.26
C ASP A 49 3.40 1.91 -17.54
N ARG A 50 3.26 2.27 -18.82
CA ARG A 50 2.61 3.54 -19.22
C ARG A 50 1.08 3.50 -19.13
N ASP A 51 0.50 2.34 -18.96
CA ASP A 51 -0.91 2.10 -18.65
C ASP A 51 -1.13 1.73 -17.19
N ASP A 52 -0.26 2.21 -16.29
CA ASP A 52 -0.36 1.92 -14.85
C ASP A 52 -1.73 2.31 -14.30
N ALA A 53 -2.45 1.28 -13.82
CA ALA A 53 -3.82 1.43 -13.37
C ALA A 53 -3.98 2.36 -12.16
N ARG A 54 -2.92 2.52 -11.35
CA ARG A 54 -2.91 3.45 -10.21
C ARG A 54 -2.94 4.90 -10.66
N VAL A 55 -2.28 5.23 -11.78
CA VAL A 55 -2.29 6.58 -12.35
C VAL A 55 -3.67 6.91 -12.91
N THR A 56 -4.30 5.97 -13.64
CA THR A 56 -5.69 6.12 -14.10
C THR A 56 -6.64 6.29 -12.90
N PHE A 57 -6.51 5.46 -11.86
CA PHE A 57 -7.33 5.56 -10.65
C PHE A 57 -7.20 6.92 -9.96
N LEU A 58 -5.97 7.42 -9.79
CA LEU A 58 -5.72 8.74 -9.22
C LEU A 58 -6.35 9.85 -10.04
N HIS A 59 -6.14 9.80 -11.36
CA HIS A 59 -6.69 10.78 -12.29
C HIS A 59 -8.23 10.84 -12.21
N ASP A 60 -8.89 9.68 -12.27
CA ASP A 60 -10.35 9.61 -12.21
C ASP A 60 -10.90 10.04 -10.84
N THR A 61 -10.23 9.64 -9.75
CA THR A 61 -10.59 10.05 -8.39
C THR A 61 -10.50 11.57 -8.22
N LEU A 62 -9.41 12.18 -8.66
CA LEU A 62 -9.19 13.63 -8.56
C LEU A 62 -10.17 14.41 -9.43
N ASN A 63 -10.49 13.91 -10.62
CA ASN A 63 -11.52 14.53 -11.48
C ASN A 63 -12.89 14.48 -10.80
N GLY A 64 -13.26 13.36 -10.20
CA GLY A 64 -14.51 13.24 -9.44
C GLY A 64 -14.54 14.15 -8.20
N MET A 65 -13.42 14.31 -7.50
CA MET A 65 -13.30 15.24 -6.37
C MET A 65 -13.42 16.71 -6.84
N ARG A 66 -12.79 17.06 -7.96
CA ARG A 66 -12.91 18.39 -8.57
C ARG A 66 -14.36 18.72 -8.90
N GLN A 67 -15.08 17.81 -9.55
CA GLN A 67 -16.51 17.97 -9.87
C GLN A 67 -17.38 18.18 -8.62
N GLN A 68 -17.07 17.51 -7.51
CA GLN A 68 -17.79 17.74 -6.24
C GLN A 68 -17.54 19.15 -5.67
N LEU A 69 -16.32 19.66 -5.77
CA LEU A 69 -16.00 21.02 -5.33
C LEU A 69 -16.63 22.09 -6.23
N GLU A 70 -16.71 21.86 -7.53
CA GLU A 70 -17.39 22.75 -8.49
C GLU A 70 -18.88 22.92 -8.14
N GLN A 71 -19.54 21.92 -7.53
CA GLN A 71 -20.94 22.03 -7.07
C GLN A 71 -21.12 23.00 -5.91
N ILE A 72 -20.05 23.39 -5.23
CA ILE A 72 -20.03 24.35 -4.12
C ILE A 72 -19.20 25.59 -4.46
N ASP A 73 -19.08 25.92 -5.75
CA ASP A 73 -18.33 27.07 -6.28
C ASP A 73 -16.84 27.09 -5.88
N SER A 74 -16.25 25.91 -5.63
CA SER A 74 -14.85 25.75 -5.28
C SER A 74 -14.10 24.93 -6.35
N THR A 75 -12.82 24.71 -6.16
CA THR A 75 -11.97 23.97 -7.10
C THR A 75 -10.90 23.17 -6.39
N LEU A 76 -10.30 22.22 -7.13
CA LEU A 76 -9.10 21.48 -6.74
C LEU A 76 -7.97 21.85 -7.70
N LEU A 77 -6.91 22.45 -7.16
CA LEU A 77 -5.70 22.74 -7.92
C LEU A 77 -4.89 21.45 -8.11
N ILE A 78 -4.80 20.99 -9.36
CA ILE A 78 -4.07 19.77 -9.69
C ILE A 78 -2.88 20.14 -10.57
N LYS A 79 -1.68 19.87 -10.10
CA LYS A 79 -0.42 20.16 -10.78
C LYS A 79 0.33 18.87 -11.10
N TYR A 80 1.18 18.94 -12.13
CA TYR A 80 2.15 17.91 -12.48
C TYR A 80 3.55 18.53 -12.48
N GLY A 81 4.48 17.97 -11.74
CA GLY A 81 5.84 18.49 -11.66
C GLY A 81 6.58 18.06 -10.39
N GLU A 82 7.75 18.64 -10.19
CA GLU A 82 8.50 18.51 -8.96
C GLU A 82 7.82 19.30 -7.84
N PRO A 83 7.54 18.69 -6.66
CA PRO A 83 6.83 19.38 -5.58
C PRO A 83 7.45 20.69 -5.13
N MET A 84 8.77 20.80 -5.09
CA MET A 84 9.47 22.05 -4.73
C MET A 84 9.20 23.16 -5.75
N ASP A 85 9.22 22.86 -7.03
CA ASP A 85 8.99 23.84 -8.09
C ASP A 85 7.51 24.25 -8.13
N VAL A 86 6.60 23.30 -7.92
CA VAL A 86 5.18 23.59 -7.81
C VAL A 86 4.91 24.53 -6.63
N TYR A 87 5.51 24.29 -5.47
CA TYR A 87 5.35 25.21 -4.32
C TYR A 87 5.95 26.59 -4.57
N ARG A 88 7.10 26.69 -5.24
CA ARG A 88 7.66 27.98 -5.66
C ARG A 88 6.72 28.77 -6.59
N GLN A 89 6.04 28.09 -7.50
CA GLN A 89 5.03 28.72 -8.38
C GLN A 89 3.82 29.17 -7.58
N ILE A 90 3.26 28.31 -6.70
CA ILE A 90 2.08 28.66 -5.89
C ILE A 90 2.38 29.85 -4.98
N LEU A 91 3.57 29.96 -4.39
CA LEU A 91 4.02 31.11 -3.59
C LEU A 91 4.10 32.40 -4.42
N GLN A 92 4.28 32.31 -5.74
CA GLN A 92 4.21 33.46 -6.63
C GLN A 92 2.79 33.88 -7.00
N GLU A 93 1.86 32.92 -7.05
CA GLU A 93 0.45 33.11 -7.44
C GLU A 93 -0.43 33.54 -6.26
N TYR A 94 -0.17 33.01 -5.06
CA TYR A 94 -0.99 33.18 -3.85
C TYR A 94 -0.17 33.73 -2.67
N GLU A 95 -0.85 34.43 -1.76
CA GLU A 95 -0.36 34.69 -0.41
C GLU A 95 -0.78 33.52 0.49
N ILE A 96 0.15 32.60 0.77
CA ILE A 96 -0.15 31.39 1.55
C ILE A 96 -0.09 31.76 3.04
N ALA A 97 -1.21 31.55 3.74
CA ALA A 97 -1.30 31.78 5.18
C ALA A 97 -0.76 30.59 5.98
N CYS A 98 -1.09 29.36 5.55
CA CYS A 98 -0.67 28.12 6.17
C CYS A 98 -0.85 26.96 5.19
N VAL A 99 -0.09 25.88 5.37
CA VAL A 99 -0.25 24.64 4.62
C VAL A 99 -0.61 23.50 5.57
N TYR A 100 -1.64 22.72 5.22
CA TYR A 100 -2.13 21.57 5.97
C TYR A 100 -1.95 20.29 5.13
N ALA A 101 -1.51 19.20 5.78
CA ALA A 101 -1.44 17.88 5.15
C ALA A 101 -1.57 16.75 6.17
N ASN A 102 -1.98 15.57 5.74
CA ASN A 102 -1.92 14.37 6.56
C ASN A 102 -0.55 13.70 6.43
N ARG A 103 0.01 13.22 7.54
CA ARG A 103 1.39 12.65 7.58
C ARG A 103 1.52 11.40 6.71
N ASP A 104 2.68 11.24 6.10
CA ASP A 104 3.13 10.01 5.47
C ASP A 104 4.40 9.50 6.18
N TYR A 105 4.59 8.17 6.18
CA TYR A 105 5.66 7.50 6.94
C TYR A 105 6.75 6.93 6.04
N GLU A 106 6.54 6.95 4.71
CA GLU A 106 7.51 6.46 3.74
C GLU A 106 8.74 7.38 3.67
N PRO A 107 9.96 6.86 3.49
CA PRO A 107 11.19 7.66 3.51
C PRO A 107 11.15 8.86 2.56
N TYR A 108 10.83 8.63 1.28
CA TYR A 108 10.72 9.70 0.30
C TYR A 108 9.72 10.80 0.72
N ALA A 109 8.56 10.40 1.23
CA ALA A 109 7.54 11.38 1.67
C ALA A 109 8.06 12.25 2.83
N LYS A 110 8.83 11.67 3.75
CA LYS A 110 9.44 12.41 4.87
C LYS A 110 10.50 13.40 4.37
N GLU A 111 11.34 13.01 3.44
CA GLU A 111 12.36 13.89 2.83
C GLU A 111 11.69 15.04 2.06
N ARG A 112 10.73 14.75 1.21
CA ARG A 112 9.94 15.72 0.46
C ARG A 112 9.23 16.72 1.38
N ASP A 113 8.52 16.21 2.39
CA ASP A 113 7.75 17.04 3.33
C ASP A 113 8.68 17.95 4.14
N SER A 114 9.87 17.47 4.53
CA SER A 114 10.88 18.29 5.22
C SER A 114 11.43 19.40 4.33
N ALA A 115 11.67 19.12 3.05
CA ALA A 115 12.14 20.12 2.10
C ALA A 115 11.07 21.21 1.85
N ILE A 116 9.80 20.82 1.72
CA ILE A 116 8.68 21.76 1.59
C ILE A 116 8.51 22.61 2.86
N ASP A 117 8.58 22.00 4.03
CA ASP A 117 8.49 22.71 5.32
C ASP A 117 9.58 23.79 5.42
N GLN A 118 10.81 23.47 5.05
CA GLN A 118 11.92 24.43 5.02
C GLN A 118 11.64 25.60 4.05
N LEU A 119 11.19 25.29 2.81
CA LEU A 119 10.86 26.32 1.83
C LEU A 119 9.75 27.25 2.33
N LEU A 120 8.73 26.72 2.99
CA LEU A 120 7.61 27.48 3.54
C LEU A 120 8.06 28.32 4.73
N ALA A 121 8.90 27.80 5.64
CA ALA A 121 9.44 28.51 6.77
C ALA A 121 10.26 29.75 6.35
N GLU A 122 11.01 29.67 5.24
CA GLU A 122 11.74 30.81 4.67
C GLU A 122 10.81 31.96 4.25
N GLN A 123 9.52 31.65 3.99
CA GLN A 123 8.47 32.63 3.65
C GLN A 123 7.58 33.00 4.85
N GLY A 124 7.88 32.46 6.05
CA GLY A 124 7.07 32.69 7.25
C GLY A 124 5.70 31.95 7.20
N VAL A 125 5.61 30.85 6.47
CA VAL A 125 4.41 30.02 6.31
C VAL A 125 4.55 28.75 7.12
N ASP A 126 3.57 28.45 7.98
CA ASP A 126 3.54 27.20 8.76
C ASP A 126 3.10 26.01 7.91
N PHE A 127 3.75 24.85 8.12
CA PHE A 127 3.34 23.56 7.56
C PHE A 127 2.83 22.63 8.68
N LEU A 128 1.52 22.46 8.76
CA LEU A 128 0.86 21.70 9.83
C LEU A 128 0.47 20.31 9.34
N THR A 129 0.93 19.28 10.06
CA THR A 129 0.69 17.89 9.67
C THR A 129 -0.08 17.11 10.73
N PHE A 130 -0.98 16.20 10.28
CA PHE A 130 -1.92 15.48 11.12
C PHE A 130 -1.84 13.96 10.88
N LYS A 131 -2.19 13.16 11.87
CA LYS A 131 -2.38 11.72 11.74
C LYS A 131 -3.72 11.44 11.04
N ASP A 132 -3.68 10.55 10.03
CA ASP A 132 -4.89 10.15 9.28
C ASP A 132 -4.87 8.71 8.77
N GLN A 133 -3.72 8.22 8.29
CA GLN A 133 -3.58 6.92 7.60
C GLN A 133 -3.63 5.69 8.52
N VAL A 134 -3.50 5.89 9.82
CA VAL A 134 -3.42 4.87 10.87
C VAL A 134 -4.20 5.31 12.11
N ILE A 135 -4.59 4.37 12.94
CA ILE A 135 -5.24 4.68 14.23
C ILE A 135 -4.18 5.15 15.24
N PHE A 136 -3.09 4.41 15.35
CA PHE A 136 -1.95 4.79 16.18
C PHE A 136 -0.69 4.90 15.33
N GLU A 137 0.01 6.02 15.46
CA GLU A 137 1.23 6.27 14.71
C GLU A 137 2.48 6.23 15.59
N LYS A 138 3.63 6.02 14.95
CA LYS A 138 4.96 6.21 15.56
C LYS A 138 5.09 5.48 16.90
N ASP A 139 5.22 6.26 17.97
CA ASP A 139 5.45 5.83 19.35
C ASP A 139 4.16 5.69 20.16
N GLU A 140 3.00 5.74 19.53
CA GLU A 140 1.72 5.67 20.26
C GLU A 140 1.43 4.27 20.84
N VAL A 141 2.02 3.20 20.29
CA VAL A 141 1.92 1.83 20.80
C VAL A 141 3.30 1.27 21.05
N LEU A 142 3.81 1.47 22.27
CA LEU A 142 5.11 0.97 22.72
C LEU A 142 4.97 -0.10 23.79
N SER A 143 6.00 -0.93 23.94
CA SER A 143 6.13 -1.88 25.03
C SER A 143 6.30 -1.18 26.39
N GLY A 144 6.15 -1.93 27.48
CA GLY A 144 6.39 -1.39 28.82
C GLY A 144 7.82 -0.86 29.06
N SER A 145 8.77 -1.21 28.20
CA SER A 145 10.14 -0.67 28.20
C SER A 145 10.33 0.57 27.29
N GLY A 146 9.26 1.09 26.68
CA GLY A 146 9.33 2.24 25.78
C GLY A 146 9.90 1.92 24.40
N THR A 147 9.93 0.66 23.99
CA THR A 147 10.43 0.24 22.67
C THR A 147 9.29 -0.23 21.77
N PHE A 148 9.47 -0.13 20.45
CA PHE A 148 8.50 -0.65 19.51
C PHE A 148 8.44 -2.19 19.54
N TYR A 149 7.28 -2.74 19.23
CA TYR A 149 7.07 -4.18 19.19
C TYR A 149 7.69 -4.80 17.94
N LYS A 150 8.37 -5.95 18.13
CA LYS A 150 8.95 -6.77 17.05
C LYS A 150 8.17 -8.05 16.78
N VAL A 151 7.06 -8.27 17.50
CA VAL A 151 6.18 -9.45 17.35
C VAL A 151 4.75 -8.97 17.31
N PHE A 152 3.99 -9.45 16.34
CA PHE A 152 2.63 -8.98 16.09
C PHE A 152 1.65 -9.25 17.24
N SER A 153 1.66 -10.45 17.81
CA SER A 153 0.66 -10.81 18.85
C SER A 153 0.69 -9.93 20.09
N PRO A 154 1.85 -9.59 20.69
CA PRO A 154 1.91 -8.60 21.76
C PRO A 154 1.57 -7.17 21.29
N TYR A 155 1.95 -6.79 20.06
CA TYR A 155 1.55 -5.51 19.47
C TYR A 155 0.03 -5.41 19.37
N LYS A 156 -0.63 -6.40 18.75
CA LYS A 156 -2.10 -6.46 18.63
C LYS A 156 -2.78 -6.31 20.00
N ARG A 157 -2.25 -6.99 21.03
CA ARG A 157 -2.82 -6.91 22.38
C ARG A 157 -2.74 -5.49 22.94
N ALA A 158 -1.57 -4.86 22.86
CA ALA A 158 -1.38 -3.49 23.33
C ALA A 158 -2.21 -2.49 22.52
N TRP A 159 -2.30 -2.72 21.22
CA TRP A 159 -3.13 -1.91 20.31
C TRP A 159 -4.61 -1.98 20.71
N LEU A 160 -5.16 -3.18 20.92
CA LEU A 160 -6.56 -3.38 21.32
C LEU A 160 -6.86 -2.80 22.70
N GLU A 161 -5.92 -2.93 23.66
CA GLU A 161 -6.05 -2.33 24.99
C GLU A 161 -6.14 -0.81 24.89
N LYS A 162 -5.22 -0.19 24.16
CA LYS A 162 -5.22 1.26 23.93
C LYS A 162 -6.47 1.71 23.16
N PHE A 163 -6.86 0.96 22.13
CA PHE A 163 -8.05 1.25 21.33
C PHE A 163 -9.32 1.23 22.18
N GLY A 164 -9.46 0.29 23.12
CA GLY A 164 -10.57 0.23 24.06
C GLY A 164 -10.67 1.44 25.02
N GLN A 165 -9.58 2.22 25.15
CA GLN A 165 -9.52 3.44 25.97
C GLN A 165 -9.58 4.72 25.12
N THR A 166 -9.61 4.59 23.79
CA THR A 166 -9.58 5.70 22.83
C THR A 166 -10.97 5.90 22.24
N GLU A 167 -11.49 7.12 22.37
CA GLU A 167 -12.71 7.50 21.66
C GLU A 167 -12.35 7.80 20.20
N LEU A 168 -12.81 6.96 19.29
CA LEU A 168 -12.61 7.12 17.86
C LEU A 168 -13.75 7.95 17.28
N THR A 169 -13.57 9.26 17.26
CA THR A 169 -14.54 10.20 16.68
C THR A 169 -14.31 10.36 15.18
N LEU A 170 -15.35 10.14 14.37
CA LEU A 170 -15.33 10.45 12.94
C LEU A 170 -15.57 11.95 12.74
N LEU A 171 -14.82 12.53 11.84
CA LEU A 171 -14.96 13.93 11.47
C LEU A 171 -16.06 14.10 10.41
N PRO A 172 -16.81 15.23 10.43
CA PRO A 172 -17.83 15.47 9.43
C PRO A 172 -17.23 15.64 8.03
N SER A 173 -18.06 15.44 7.00
CA SER A 173 -17.66 15.72 5.62
C SER A 173 -17.18 17.16 5.46
N ALA A 174 -16.04 17.30 4.81
CA ALA A 174 -15.47 18.60 4.49
C ALA A 174 -16.37 19.45 3.59
N LEU A 175 -17.19 18.82 2.75
CA LEU A 175 -18.15 19.50 1.87
C LEU A 175 -19.25 20.26 2.62
N ARG A 176 -19.37 20.06 3.94
CA ARG A 176 -20.34 20.81 4.78
C ARG A 176 -19.80 22.14 5.30
N PHE A 177 -18.55 22.49 5.03
CA PHE A 177 -17.92 23.73 5.44
C PHE A 177 -17.98 24.76 4.31
N ASP A 178 -18.10 26.03 4.67
CA ASP A 178 -18.19 27.14 3.70
C ASP A 178 -16.83 27.81 3.42
N ASN A 179 -15.78 27.42 4.16
CA ASN A 179 -14.46 28.07 4.09
C ASN A 179 -13.58 27.50 2.96
N TRP A 180 -14.18 27.25 1.79
CA TRP A 180 -13.47 26.87 0.59
C TRP A 180 -13.06 28.08 -0.23
N TYR A 181 -11.90 28.00 -0.88
CA TYR A 181 -11.48 29.00 -1.85
C TYR A 181 -12.46 28.99 -3.04
N GLN A 182 -13.00 30.17 -3.33
CA GLN A 182 -13.88 30.38 -4.49
C GLN A 182 -13.08 31.01 -5.61
N GLY A 183 -12.92 30.31 -6.70
CA GLY A 183 -12.18 30.74 -7.87
C GLY A 183 -11.94 29.59 -8.84
N GLU A 184 -11.51 29.94 -10.03
CA GLU A 184 -11.18 28.97 -11.07
C GLU A 184 -9.77 28.40 -10.83
N ALA A 185 -9.57 27.13 -11.13
CA ALA A 185 -8.25 26.52 -11.25
C ALA A 185 -7.96 26.20 -12.73
N PRO A 186 -6.68 26.13 -13.10
CA PRO A 186 -6.26 25.61 -14.40
C PRO A 186 -6.84 24.22 -14.67
N ASP A 187 -6.91 23.87 -15.94
CA ASP A 187 -7.28 22.50 -16.32
C ASP A 187 -6.35 21.47 -15.65
N MET A 188 -6.92 20.32 -15.33
CA MET A 188 -6.17 19.21 -14.79
C MET A 188 -5.25 18.63 -15.88
N PRO A 189 -3.98 18.30 -15.57
CA PRO A 189 -3.11 17.57 -16.48
C PRO A 189 -3.77 16.28 -16.96
N THR A 190 -3.75 16.02 -18.28
CA THR A 190 -4.24 14.76 -18.84
C THR A 190 -3.27 13.61 -18.55
N LEU A 191 -3.70 12.36 -18.76
CA LEU A 191 -2.79 11.22 -18.67
C LEU A 191 -1.65 11.34 -19.68
N GLU A 192 -1.95 11.82 -20.89
CA GLU A 192 -1.00 12.01 -21.97
C GLU A 192 0.05 13.09 -21.66
N ASP A 193 -0.34 14.20 -21.01
CA ASP A 193 0.59 15.24 -20.53
C ASP A 193 1.62 14.68 -19.56
N MET A 194 1.23 13.66 -18.80
CA MET A 194 2.08 12.94 -17.82
C MET A 194 2.81 11.74 -18.43
N GLY A 195 2.61 11.46 -19.74
CA GLY A 195 3.23 10.35 -20.45
C GLY A 195 2.58 8.98 -20.17
N PHE A 196 1.32 8.96 -19.75
CA PHE A 196 0.56 7.74 -19.47
C PHE A 196 -0.62 7.58 -20.43
N THR A 197 -1.12 6.36 -20.51
CA THR A 197 -2.34 6.00 -21.22
C THR A 197 -3.33 5.38 -20.24
N ARG A 198 -4.62 5.42 -20.58
CA ARG A 198 -5.66 4.84 -19.74
C ARG A 198 -5.56 3.33 -19.69
N THR A 199 -5.60 2.77 -18.48
CA THR A 199 -5.67 1.32 -18.28
C THR A 199 -7.02 0.75 -18.68
N THR A 200 -7.02 -0.55 -19.00
CA THR A 200 -8.23 -1.37 -19.14
C THR A 200 -8.51 -2.23 -17.90
N VAL A 201 -7.65 -2.16 -16.89
CA VAL A 201 -7.80 -2.92 -15.63
C VAL A 201 -8.99 -2.36 -14.85
N GLU A 202 -9.89 -3.26 -14.44
CA GLU A 202 -11.03 -2.89 -13.60
C GLU A 202 -10.58 -2.58 -12.17
N ILE A 203 -10.90 -1.39 -11.70
CA ILE A 203 -10.61 -0.96 -10.34
C ILE A 203 -11.78 -1.35 -9.43
N PRO A 204 -11.55 -2.04 -8.30
CA PRO A 204 -12.60 -2.33 -7.32
C PRO A 204 -13.27 -1.05 -6.81
N ASP A 205 -14.55 -1.13 -6.47
CA ASP A 205 -15.24 -0.02 -5.80
C ASP A 205 -14.81 0.14 -4.33
N ASN A 206 -15.13 1.28 -3.71
CA ASN A 206 -14.78 1.59 -2.33
C ASN A 206 -15.87 1.21 -1.31
N ASN A 207 -16.85 0.41 -1.68
CA ASN A 207 -17.93 0.01 -0.81
C ASN A 207 -17.46 -0.94 0.30
N ILE A 208 -17.77 -0.61 1.54
CA ILE A 208 -17.51 -1.46 2.70
C ILE A 208 -18.58 -2.57 2.72
N ASN A 209 -18.24 -3.72 2.15
CA ASN A 209 -19.16 -4.87 2.11
C ASN A 209 -19.18 -5.61 3.45
N GLU A 210 -20.16 -5.28 4.29
CA GLU A 210 -20.32 -5.87 5.64
C GLU A 210 -20.54 -7.39 5.61
N ALA A 211 -21.18 -7.92 4.56
CA ALA A 211 -21.43 -9.35 4.43
C ALA A 211 -20.11 -10.13 4.21
N ILE A 212 -19.17 -9.56 3.46
CA ILE A 212 -17.82 -10.14 3.30
C ILE A 212 -17.05 -10.03 4.62
N ILE A 213 -17.07 -8.87 5.27
CA ILE A 213 -16.35 -8.66 6.55
C ILE A 213 -16.86 -9.64 7.61
N SER A 214 -18.17 -9.80 7.77
CA SER A 214 -18.77 -10.67 8.79
C SER A 214 -18.36 -12.15 8.65
N LYS A 215 -18.03 -12.61 7.45
CA LYS A 215 -17.62 -14.00 7.16
C LYS A 215 -16.13 -14.14 6.88
N TYR A 216 -15.35 -13.10 7.14
CA TYR A 216 -13.96 -13.04 6.72
C TYR A 216 -13.10 -14.16 7.31
N ASP A 217 -13.23 -14.47 8.59
CA ASP A 217 -12.52 -15.55 9.27
C ASP A 217 -12.70 -16.92 8.59
N GLN A 218 -13.89 -17.17 8.01
CA GLN A 218 -14.24 -18.43 7.36
C GLN A 218 -13.77 -18.45 5.89
N MET A 219 -13.82 -17.32 5.21
CA MET A 219 -13.65 -17.26 3.74
C MET A 219 -12.27 -16.77 3.28
N ARG A 220 -11.54 -16.02 4.13
CA ARG A 220 -10.28 -15.33 3.80
C ARG A 220 -9.16 -16.17 3.21
N ASN A 221 -9.22 -17.48 3.35
CA ASN A 221 -8.16 -18.38 2.88
C ASN A 221 -8.43 -19.01 1.50
N PHE A 222 -9.61 -18.84 0.95
CA PHE A 222 -10.03 -19.51 -0.28
C PHE A 222 -10.01 -18.55 -1.47
N PRO A 223 -8.97 -18.59 -2.35
CA PRO A 223 -8.81 -17.60 -3.43
C PRO A 223 -9.91 -17.68 -4.50
N ALA A 224 -10.56 -18.85 -4.66
CA ALA A 224 -11.68 -19.02 -5.57
C ALA A 224 -12.97 -18.33 -5.10
N LYS A 225 -13.07 -18.00 -3.81
CA LYS A 225 -14.30 -17.48 -3.20
C LYS A 225 -14.25 -15.96 -3.03
N PRO A 226 -15.40 -15.27 -3.08
CA PRO A 226 -15.48 -13.82 -2.84
C PRO A 226 -15.39 -13.51 -1.33
N GLY A 227 -14.24 -13.83 -0.73
CA GLY A 227 -14.00 -13.74 0.72
C GLY A 227 -13.15 -12.55 1.15
N THR A 228 -12.80 -11.64 0.23
CA THR A 228 -11.99 -10.44 0.49
C THR A 228 -12.66 -9.20 -0.04
N THR A 229 -12.52 -8.06 0.66
CA THR A 229 -13.18 -6.80 0.30
C THR A 229 -12.51 -6.06 -0.86
N ARG A 230 -11.26 -6.40 -1.19
CA ARG A 230 -10.41 -5.71 -2.18
C ARG A 230 -10.21 -4.21 -1.92
N LEU A 231 -10.39 -3.75 -0.68
CA LEU A 231 -10.25 -2.34 -0.30
C LEU A 231 -8.80 -1.85 -0.20
N GLY A 232 -7.81 -2.67 -0.56
CA GLY A 232 -6.39 -2.32 -0.43
C GLY A 232 -6.00 -1.05 -1.18
N ILE A 233 -6.43 -0.87 -2.43
CA ILE A 233 -6.18 0.34 -3.22
C ILE A 233 -6.79 1.58 -2.54
N HIS A 234 -8.00 1.45 -1.99
CA HIS A 234 -8.70 2.54 -1.33
C HIS A 234 -8.05 2.93 0.00
N LEU A 235 -7.47 1.97 0.74
CA LEU A 235 -6.64 2.24 1.91
C LEU A 235 -5.30 2.88 1.53
N ARG A 236 -4.71 2.46 0.39
CA ARG A 236 -3.45 3.02 -0.11
C ARG A 236 -3.59 4.49 -0.46
N PHE A 237 -4.65 4.87 -1.17
CA PHE A 237 -4.87 6.24 -1.63
C PHE A 237 -5.84 7.04 -0.76
N GLY A 238 -6.34 6.44 0.33
CA GLY A 238 -7.17 7.11 1.31
C GLY A 238 -8.53 7.55 0.81
N THR A 239 -9.08 6.90 -0.23
CA THR A 239 -10.44 7.14 -0.72
C THR A 239 -11.52 6.55 0.20
N ILE A 240 -11.11 5.80 1.23
CA ILE A 240 -11.92 5.42 2.38
C ILE A 240 -11.18 5.78 3.67
N SER A 241 -11.95 6.03 4.74
CA SER A 241 -11.38 6.29 6.06
C SER A 241 -11.00 5.00 6.76
N ILE A 242 -9.75 4.92 7.26
CA ILE A 242 -9.32 3.82 8.12
C ILE A 242 -10.12 3.78 9.43
N ARG A 243 -10.54 4.93 9.98
CA ARG A 243 -11.33 5.00 11.20
C ARG A 243 -12.71 4.39 11.01
N GLN A 244 -13.38 4.72 9.90
CA GLN A 244 -14.67 4.10 9.54
C GLN A 244 -14.54 2.58 9.39
N LEU A 245 -13.50 2.13 8.66
CA LEU A 245 -13.29 0.70 8.43
C LEU A 245 -12.97 -0.06 9.73
N VAL A 246 -12.17 0.52 10.61
CA VAL A 246 -11.85 -0.08 11.94
C VAL A 246 -13.10 -0.17 12.81
N GLN A 247 -13.95 0.86 12.85
CA GLN A 247 -15.22 0.80 13.59
C GLN A 247 -16.13 -0.33 13.08
N ARG A 248 -16.24 -0.50 11.76
CA ARG A 248 -17.02 -1.58 11.15
C ARG A 248 -16.39 -2.95 11.43
N ALA A 249 -15.08 -3.07 11.28
CA ALA A 249 -14.36 -4.30 11.55
C ALA A 249 -14.50 -4.77 13.01
N GLN A 250 -14.41 -3.83 13.96
CA GLN A 250 -14.58 -4.11 15.39
C GLN A 250 -15.97 -4.73 15.71
N GLN A 251 -17.01 -4.25 15.03
CA GLN A 251 -18.37 -4.73 15.24
C GLN A 251 -18.64 -6.07 14.54
N LEU A 252 -17.99 -6.35 13.41
CA LEU A 252 -18.36 -7.44 12.52
C LEU A 252 -17.44 -8.65 12.60
N ASN A 253 -16.12 -8.46 12.69
CA ASN A 253 -15.18 -9.59 12.63
C ASN A 253 -13.80 -9.24 13.17
N GLU A 254 -13.40 -9.86 14.27
CA GLU A 254 -12.09 -9.63 14.90
C GLU A 254 -10.91 -10.00 14.00
N THR A 255 -11.07 -11.03 13.15
CA THR A 255 -10.01 -11.44 12.23
C THR A 255 -9.78 -10.37 11.16
N TYR A 256 -10.84 -9.74 10.66
CA TYR A 256 -10.70 -8.63 9.72
C TYR A 256 -10.04 -7.40 10.39
N LEU A 257 -10.45 -7.06 11.61
CA LEU A 257 -9.79 -6.02 12.40
C LEU A 257 -8.28 -6.32 12.58
N SER A 258 -7.95 -7.59 12.81
CA SER A 258 -6.55 -8.02 12.95
C SER A 258 -5.71 -7.74 11.70
N GLU A 259 -6.29 -7.80 10.49
CA GLU A 259 -5.57 -7.46 9.25
C GLU A 259 -5.29 -5.95 9.15
N LEU A 260 -6.22 -5.10 9.61
CA LEU A 260 -6.00 -3.65 9.69
C LEU A 260 -4.90 -3.31 10.71
N ILE A 261 -4.83 -4.05 11.81
CA ILE A 261 -3.75 -3.93 12.80
C ILE A 261 -2.41 -4.41 12.22
N TRP A 262 -2.39 -5.46 11.37
CA TRP A 262 -1.18 -5.88 10.64
C TRP A 262 -0.64 -4.79 9.74
N ARG A 263 -1.51 -4.08 9.00
CA ARG A 263 -1.12 -2.94 8.16
C ARG A 263 -0.40 -1.87 8.99
N GLU A 264 -0.96 -1.55 10.14
CA GLU A 264 -0.40 -0.54 11.06
C GLU A 264 0.90 -1.03 11.72
N PHE A 265 1.00 -2.31 12.07
CA PHE A 265 2.23 -2.92 12.57
C PHE A 265 3.38 -2.77 11.57
N TYR A 266 3.15 -3.05 10.29
CA TYR A 266 4.19 -2.84 9.27
C TYR A 266 4.53 -1.38 9.06
N ALA A 267 3.57 -0.47 9.14
CA ALA A 267 3.84 0.97 9.11
C ALA A 267 4.74 1.43 10.26
N GLN A 268 4.51 0.90 11.48
CA GLN A 268 5.38 1.14 12.64
C GLN A 268 6.79 0.56 12.44
N ILE A 269 6.89 -0.66 11.89
CA ILE A 269 8.19 -1.26 11.61
C ILE A 269 9.00 -0.39 10.62
N LEU A 270 8.38 0.05 9.54
CA LEU A 270 9.04 0.93 8.55
C LEU A 270 9.47 2.26 9.18
N TYR A 271 8.61 2.85 10.02
CA TYR A 271 8.91 4.12 10.68
C TYR A 271 10.17 4.03 11.56
N HIS A 272 10.28 2.97 12.39
CA HIS A 272 11.40 2.76 13.30
C HIS A 272 12.64 2.15 12.63
N ASN A 273 12.48 1.51 11.47
CA ASN A 273 13.56 0.79 10.79
C ASN A 273 13.53 1.11 9.27
N PRO A 274 13.76 2.37 8.87
CA PRO A 274 13.67 2.77 7.46
C PRO A 274 14.64 1.99 6.56
N GLN A 275 15.73 1.44 7.10
CA GLN A 275 16.68 0.60 6.36
C GLN A 275 16.08 -0.72 5.84
N VAL A 276 14.89 -1.15 6.33
CA VAL A 276 14.26 -2.39 5.84
C VAL A 276 13.83 -2.31 4.37
N VAL A 277 13.78 -1.12 3.81
CA VAL A 277 13.51 -0.93 2.38
C VAL A 277 14.55 -1.67 1.53
N ASP A 278 15.85 -1.56 1.91
CA ASP A 278 16.96 -2.12 1.16
C ASP A 278 17.63 -3.31 1.84
N LYS A 279 17.41 -3.49 3.16
CA LYS A 279 18.08 -4.50 3.99
C LYS A 279 17.08 -5.40 4.69
N SER A 280 17.54 -6.59 5.04
CA SER A 280 16.78 -7.48 5.90
C SER A 280 16.60 -6.87 7.29
N PHE A 281 15.41 -7.01 7.88
CA PHE A 281 15.20 -6.61 9.27
C PHE A 281 16.13 -7.34 10.25
N LYS A 282 16.45 -8.60 9.93
CA LYS A 282 17.47 -9.40 10.60
C LYS A 282 18.75 -9.39 9.77
N PRO A 283 19.79 -8.60 10.15
CA PRO A 283 20.95 -8.34 9.31
C PRO A 283 21.73 -9.60 8.90
N GLU A 284 21.70 -10.66 9.72
CA GLU A 284 22.36 -11.92 9.42
C GLU A 284 21.82 -12.62 8.15
N TYR A 285 20.60 -12.30 7.74
CA TYR A 285 20.00 -12.85 6.53
C TYR A 285 20.45 -12.13 5.25
N ASP A 286 21.10 -10.98 5.33
CA ASP A 286 21.69 -10.31 4.16
C ASP A 286 22.87 -11.08 3.57
N HIS A 287 23.42 -12.07 4.31
CA HIS A 287 24.48 -12.96 3.85
C HIS A 287 24.00 -14.18 3.06
N ILE A 288 22.70 -14.32 2.80
CA ILE A 288 22.18 -15.44 2.01
C ILE A 288 22.71 -15.35 0.58
N PRO A 289 23.41 -16.38 0.08
CA PRO A 289 23.88 -16.41 -1.30
C PRO A 289 22.72 -16.77 -2.24
N TRP A 290 21.93 -15.77 -2.60
CA TRP A 290 20.84 -15.93 -3.54
C TRP A 290 21.37 -16.37 -4.91
N ARG A 291 20.66 -17.30 -5.60
CA ARG A 291 21.05 -17.75 -6.94
C ARG A 291 20.80 -16.68 -8.00
N ASN A 292 19.71 -15.93 -7.86
CA ASN A 292 19.31 -14.84 -8.74
C ASN A 292 19.34 -15.21 -10.23
N ASP A 293 18.79 -16.37 -10.59
CA ASP A 293 18.67 -16.80 -11.98
C ASP A 293 17.58 -15.99 -12.68
N GLU A 294 17.99 -15.16 -13.63
CA GLU A 294 17.10 -14.24 -14.36
C GLU A 294 16.05 -14.98 -15.19
N LYS A 295 16.40 -16.16 -15.77
CA LYS A 295 15.46 -16.94 -16.58
C LYS A 295 14.39 -17.59 -15.72
N GLU A 296 14.78 -18.12 -14.55
CA GLU A 296 13.83 -18.65 -13.57
C GLU A 296 12.94 -17.54 -13.02
N PHE A 297 13.49 -16.35 -12.77
CA PHE A 297 12.71 -15.19 -12.35
C PHE A 297 11.68 -14.77 -13.39
N GLN A 298 12.10 -14.67 -14.66
CA GLN A 298 11.20 -14.31 -15.75
C GLN A 298 10.04 -15.31 -15.89
N ARG A 299 10.32 -16.62 -15.84
CA ARG A 299 9.28 -17.66 -15.85
C ARG A 299 8.30 -17.54 -14.68
N TRP A 300 8.82 -17.18 -13.50
CA TRP A 300 7.97 -16.89 -12.35
C TRP A 300 7.10 -15.65 -12.58
N CYS A 301 7.65 -14.56 -13.08
CA CYS A 301 6.90 -13.35 -13.43
C CYS A 301 5.77 -13.62 -14.43
N GLU A 302 6.02 -14.48 -15.42
CA GLU A 302 5.07 -14.85 -16.48
C GLU A 302 4.02 -15.90 -16.05
N GLY A 303 4.14 -16.46 -14.86
CA GLY A 303 3.28 -17.57 -14.41
C GLY A 303 3.45 -18.83 -15.28
N GLN A 304 4.70 -19.24 -15.47
CA GLN A 304 5.12 -20.40 -16.27
C GLN A 304 6.07 -21.33 -15.50
N THR A 305 5.86 -21.44 -14.19
CA THR A 305 6.74 -22.23 -13.32
C THR A 305 6.51 -23.74 -13.40
N GLY A 306 5.37 -24.16 -13.94
CA GLY A 306 4.89 -25.54 -13.89
C GLY A 306 4.28 -25.94 -12.53
N TYR A 307 4.02 -24.95 -11.67
CA TYR A 307 3.29 -25.11 -10.41
C TYR A 307 1.96 -24.32 -10.48
N PRO A 308 0.82 -25.00 -10.77
CA PRO A 308 -0.41 -24.32 -11.17
C PRO A 308 -0.92 -23.23 -10.21
N ILE A 309 -0.78 -23.43 -8.89
CA ILE A 309 -1.22 -22.42 -7.91
C ILE A 309 -0.31 -21.17 -7.90
N VAL A 310 0.98 -21.33 -8.21
CA VAL A 310 1.95 -20.24 -8.35
C VAL A 310 1.65 -19.46 -9.63
N ASP A 311 1.50 -20.20 -10.74
CA ASP A 311 1.22 -19.62 -12.05
C ASP A 311 -0.12 -18.88 -12.08
N ALA A 312 -1.14 -19.45 -11.46
CA ALA A 312 -2.44 -18.79 -11.29
C ALA A 312 -2.33 -17.45 -10.54
N GLY A 313 -1.53 -17.41 -9.48
CA GLY A 313 -1.28 -16.18 -8.72
C GLY A 313 -0.60 -15.11 -9.56
N MET A 314 0.44 -15.47 -10.30
CA MET A 314 1.18 -14.51 -11.12
C MET A 314 0.35 -14.00 -12.29
N ARG A 315 -0.46 -14.86 -12.93
CA ARG A 315 -1.36 -14.44 -14.01
C ARG A 315 -2.52 -13.57 -13.52
N GLU A 316 -3.10 -13.87 -12.32
CA GLU A 316 -4.06 -12.97 -11.67
C GLU A 316 -3.45 -11.58 -11.47
N LEU A 317 -2.25 -11.53 -10.87
CA LEU A 317 -1.53 -10.27 -10.65
C LEU A 317 -1.31 -9.48 -11.94
N ASN A 318 -0.78 -10.14 -12.95
CA ASN A 318 -0.44 -9.50 -14.23
C ASN A 318 -1.68 -8.96 -14.98
N THR A 319 -2.83 -9.64 -14.81
CA THR A 319 -4.07 -9.30 -15.52
C THR A 319 -4.88 -8.24 -14.78
N THR A 320 -4.87 -8.27 -13.44
CA THR A 320 -5.82 -7.48 -12.64
C THR A 320 -5.16 -6.49 -11.67
N GLY A 321 -3.85 -6.53 -11.53
CA GLY A 321 -3.16 -5.77 -10.48
C GLY A 321 -3.50 -6.22 -9.05
N TYR A 322 -4.17 -7.36 -8.90
CA TYR A 322 -4.57 -7.93 -7.61
C TYR A 322 -4.05 -9.36 -7.47
N MET A 323 -3.76 -9.77 -6.27
CA MET A 323 -3.52 -11.16 -5.92
C MET A 323 -4.05 -11.43 -4.52
N HIS A 324 -4.79 -12.52 -4.36
CA HIS A 324 -5.33 -12.93 -3.07
C HIS A 324 -4.20 -13.18 -2.05
N ASN A 325 -4.34 -12.71 -0.78
CA ASN A 325 -3.26 -12.76 0.22
C ASN A 325 -2.68 -14.17 0.44
N ARG A 326 -3.53 -15.21 0.47
CA ARG A 326 -3.04 -16.60 0.58
C ARG A 326 -2.10 -16.98 -0.56
N VAL A 327 -2.39 -16.50 -1.76
CA VAL A 327 -1.58 -16.77 -2.95
C VAL A 327 -0.29 -15.94 -2.93
N ARG A 328 -0.33 -14.66 -2.48
CA ARG A 328 0.89 -13.86 -2.27
C ARG A 328 1.91 -14.60 -1.40
N MET A 329 1.46 -15.23 -0.32
CA MET A 329 2.34 -16.03 0.56
C MET A 329 2.95 -17.23 -0.17
N ILE A 330 2.19 -17.91 -1.02
CA ILE A 330 2.63 -19.09 -1.77
C ILE A 330 3.67 -18.70 -2.81
N VAL A 331 3.38 -17.68 -3.64
CA VAL A 331 4.27 -17.26 -4.73
C VAL A 331 5.56 -16.62 -4.19
N ALA A 332 5.49 -15.88 -3.09
CA ALA A 332 6.67 -15.30 -2.45
C ALA A 332 7.55 -16.39 -1.80
N SER A 333 6.95 -17.37 -1.12
CA SER A 333 7.68 -18.55 -0.60
C SER A 333 8.30 -19.36 -1.73
N PHE A 334 7.65 -19.49 -2.88
CA PHE A 334 8.20 -20.19 -4.03
C PHE A 334 9.43 -19.47 -4.58
N LEU A 335 9.35 -18.18 -4.82
CA LEU A 335 10.49 -17.39 -5.31
C LEU A 335 11.70 -17.50 -4.38
N THR A 336 11.49 -17.22 -3.10
CA THR A 336 12.60 -17.11 -2.13
C THR A 336 13.15 -18.46 -1.67
N LYS A 337 12.36 -19.53 -1.70
CA LYS A 337 12.76 -20.85 -1.19
C LYS A 337 13.01 -21.87 -2.31
N HIS A 338 12.10 -22.01 -3.28
CA HIS A 338 12.28 -22.97 -4.37
C HIS A 338 13.30 -22.47 -5.38
N LEU A 339 13.24 -21.19 -5.76
CA LEU A 339 14.16 -20.63 -6.74
C LEU A 339 15.42 -20.02 -6.10
N LEU A 340 15.43 -19.76 -4.80
CA LEU A 340 16.49 -19.02 -4.10
C LEU A 340 16.83 -17.69 -4.81
N ILE A 341 15.79 -16.97 -5.20
CA ILE A 341 15.90 -15.62 -5.75
C ILE A 341 15.66 -14.61 -4.63
N ASP A 342 16.44 -13.54 -4.62
CA ASP A 342 16.37 -12.49 -3.62
C ASP A 342 14.95 -11.94 -3.52
N TRP A 343 14.45 -11.83 -2.31
CA TRP A 343 13.12 -11.32 -2.03
C TRP A 343 12.90 -9.90 -2.59
N ARG A 344 13.95 -9.10 -2.71
CA ARG A 344 13.89 -7.74 -3.26
C ARG A 344 13.43 -7.72 -4.72
N TRP A 345 13.78 -8.74 -5.51
CA TRP A 345 13.30 -8.86 -6.89
C TRP A 345 11.79 -9.08 -6.96
N GLY A 346 11.28 -9.95 -6.10
CA GLY A 346 9.84 -10.20 -6.02
C GLY A 346 9.07 -9.02 -5.44
N GLU A 347 9.64 -8.35 -4.42
CA GLU A 347 9.10 -7.13 -3.83
C GLU A 347 8.96 -6.01 -4.88
N ALA A 348 10.00 -5.76 -5.67
CA ALA A 348 10.00 -4.77 -6.74
C ALA A 348 8.98 -5.12 -7.83
N TYR A 349 8.86 -6.41 -8.22
CA TYR A 349 7.85 -6.83 -9.17
C TYR A 349 6.42 -6.61 -8.67
N PHE A 350 6.17 -6.90 -7.39
CA PHE A 350 4.89 -6.60 -6.75
C PHE A 350 4.62 -5.10 -6.65
N ALA A 351 5.63 -4.30 -6.32
CA ALA A 351 5.54 -2.85 -6.29
C ALA A 351 5.13 -2.26 -7.64
N ARG A 352 5.61 -2.87 -8.74
CA ARG A 352 5.22 -2.49 -10.10
C ARG A 352 3.78 -2.88 -10.43
N LYS A 353 3.33 -4.09 -10.07
CA LYS A 353 2.08 -4.68 -10.56
C LYS A 353 0.86 -4.49 -9.65
N LEU A 354 1.04 -4.38 -8.32
CA LEU A 354 -0.07 -4.31 -7.39
C LEU A 354 -0.76 -2.94 -7.39
N LEU A 355 -2.08 -2.93 -7.55
CA LEU A 355 -2.92 -1.75 -7.34
C LEU A 355 -2.85 -1.24 -5.89
N ASP A 356 -2.82 -2.17 -4.93
CA ASP A 356 -2.79 -1.88 -3.51
C ASP A 356 -1.37 -1.80 -2.93
N PHE A 357 -0.37 -1.56 -3.78
CA PHE A 357 1.01 -1.43 -3.32
C PHE A 357 1.14 -0.38 -2.22
N GLU A 358 1.56 -0.81 -1.06
CA GLU A 358 1.97 0.01 0.08
C GLU A 358 3.32 -0.48 0.57
N LEU A 359 4.33 0.39 0.59
CA LEU A 359 5.72 0.00 0.84
C LEU A 359 5.89 -0.81 2.13
N SER A 360 5.28 -0.37 3.23
CA SER A 360 5.43 -1.05 4.52
C SER A 360 4.86 -2.47 4.51
N SER A 361 3.67 -2.65 3.94
CA SER A 361 2.97 -3.94 3.87
C SER A 361 3.62 -4.89 2.86
N ASN A 362 4.04 -4.38 1.69
CA ASN A 362 4.70 -5.17 0.66
C ASN A 362 6.07 -5.66 1.13
N ASN A 363 6.91 -4.75 1.62
CA ASN A 363 8.23 -5.06 2.18
C ASN A 363 8.12 -6.05 3.36
N GLY A 364 7.22 -5.75 4.32
CA GLY A 364 7.01 -6.63 5.47
C GLY A 364 6.53 -8.02 5.07
N GLY A 365 5.60 -8.14 4.11
CA GLY A 365 5.09 -9.42 3.61
C GLY A 365 6.15 -10.24 2.87
N TRP A 366 6.98 -9.61 2.04
CA TRP A 366 8.08 -10.25 1.35
C TRP A 366 9.16 -10.75 2.31
N GLN A 367 9.58 -9.93 3.25
CA GLN A 367 10.54 -10.33 4.29
C GLN A 367 9.96 -11.41 5.22
N TRP A 368 8.66 -11.38 5.49
CA TRP A 368 7.99 -12.44 6.24
C TRP A 368 8.11 -13.79 5.51
N ALA A 369 7.82 -13.84 4.21
CA ALA A 369 7.91 -15.05 3.40
C ALA A 369 9.36 -15.55 3.25
N ALA A 370 10.32 -14.67 3.08
CA ALA A 370 11.73 -14.97 3.01
C ALA A 370 12.33 -15.45 4.34
N GLY A 371 11.70 -15.08 5.47
CA GLY A 371 12.21 -15.39 6.81
C GLY A 371 13.16 -14.33 7.36
N THR A 372 13.41 -13.25 6.62
CA THR A 372 14.38 -12.19 6.90
C THR A 372 13.80 -11.05 7.76
N GLY A 373 12.47 -10.99 7.86
CA GLY A 373 11.73 -9.87 8.43
C GLY A 373 11.44 -9.97 9.93
N VAL A 374 10.71 -8.96 10.39
CA VAL A 374 10.12 -8.92 11.72
C VAL A 374 9.02 -9.99 11.82
N ASP A 375 8.93 -10.67 12.96
CA ASP A 375 7.95 -11.74 13.21
C ASP A 375 7.82 -12.75 12.04
N ALA A 376 8.92 -12.93 11.31
CA ALA A 376 8.93 -13.66 10.07
C ALA A 376 8.75 -15.17 10.29
N GLN A 377 8.19 -15.81 9.28
CA GLN A 377 8.10 -17.25 9.21
C GLN A 377 9.50 -17.91 9.37
N PRO A 378 9.63 -18.97 10.18
CA PRO A 378 10.91 -19.66 10.30
C PRO A 378 11.42 -20.12 8.92
N TYR A 379 12.72 -19.92 8.65
CA TYR A 379 13.31 -20.21 7.34
C TYR A 379 13.10 -21.65 6.87
N PHE A 380 13.02 -22.60 7.81
CA PHE A 380 12.82 -24.03 7.50
C PHE A 380 11.38 -24.38 7.09
N ARG A 381 10.43 -23.46 7.21
CA ARG A 381 9.06 -23.63 6.76
C ARG A 381 8.97 -23.26 5.27
N VAL A 382 9.07 -24.25 4.43
CA VAL A 382 8.94 -24.14 2.97
C VAL A 382 7.55 -24.63 2.57
N PHE A 383 6.74 -23.79 1.94
CA PHE A 383 5.42 -24.20 1.48
C PHE A 383 5.54 -25.18 0.31
N ASN A 384 4.82 -26.33 0.40
CA ASN A 384 4.65 -27.20 -0.74
C ASN A 384 3.45 -26.71 -1.55
N PRO A 385 3.61 -26.24 -2.82
CA PRO A 385 2.52 -25.70 -3.61
C PRO A 385 1.34 -26.67 -3.80
N TYR A 386 1.62 -27.95 -3.95
CA TYR A 386 0.56 -28.99 -4.06
C TYR A 386 -0.26 -29.10 -2.79
N SER A 387 0.37 -29.16 -1.62
CA SER A 387 -0.35 -29.18 -0.34
C SER A 387 -1.13 -27.90 -0.07
N GLN A 388 -0.64 -26.74 -0.58
CA GLN A 388 -1.38 -25.49 -0.50
C GLN A 388 -2.63 -25.53 -1.41
N THR A 389 -2.52 -26.09 -2.60
CA THR A 389 -3.65 -26.32 -3.52
C THR A 389 -4.70 -27.22 -2.86
N ASP A 390 -4.28 -28.40 -2.32
CA ASP A 390 -5.19 -29.35 -1.67
C ASP A 390 -5.97 -28.70 -0.51
N LYS A 391 -5.34 -27.77 0.18
CA LYS A 391 -5.93 -27.10 1.34
C LYS A 391 -6.84 -25.93 0.99
N PHE A 392 -6.47 -25.10 0.01
CA PHE A 392 -7.09 -23.81 -0.23
C PHE A 392 -7.80 -23.68 -1.58
N ASP A 393 -7.54 -24.56 -2.52
CA ASP A 393 -8.21 -24.66 -3.83
C ASP A 393 -8.41 -26.12 -4.26
N LYS A 394 -9.02 -26.92 -3.37
CA LYS A 394 -9.16 -28.37 -3.54
C LYS A 394 -9.85 -28.77 -4.85
N GLN A 395 -10.83 -27.99 -5.30
CA GLN A 395 -11.53 -28.19 -6.56
C GLN A 395 -10.79 -27.57 -7.75
N LYS A 396 -9.65 -26.91 -7.51
CA LYS A 396 -8.87 -26.18 -8.52
C LYS A 396 -9.65 -25.10 -9.27
N GLU A 397 -10.71 -24.53 -8.66
CA GLU A 397 -11.54 -23.49 -9.27
C GLU A 397 -10.73 -22.22 -9.56
N TYR A 398 -9.85 -21.84 -8.63
CA TYR A 398 -8.94 -20.70 -8.79
C TYR A 398 -7.89 -20.97 -9.86
N ILE A 399 -7.26 -22.16 -9.81
CA ILE A 399 -6.26 -22.57 -10.80
C ILE A 399 -6.86 -22.54 -12.20
N HIS A 400 -7.98 -23.23 -12.44
CA HIS A 400 -8.60 -23.30 -13.78
C HIS A 400 -9.08 -21.96 -14.32
N ARG A 401 -9.38 -21.00 -13.43
CA ARG A 401 -9.73 -19.64 -13.83
C ARG A 401 -8.55 -18.91 -14.48
N TRP A 402 -7.35 -19.08 -13.96
CA TRP A 402 -6.15 -18.36 -14.39
C TRP A 402 -5.19 -19.17 -15.24
N VAL A 403 -5.28 -20.50 -15.14
CA VAL A 403 -4.45 -21.47 -15.86
C VAL A 403 -5.39 -22.57 -16.40
N PRO A 404 -6.21 -22.24 -17.41
CA PRO A 404 -7.18 -23.22 -17.96
C PRO A 404 -6.52 -24.48 -18.55
N GLU A 405 -5.27 -24.37 -19.01
CA GLU A 405 -4.47 -25.47 -19.52
C GLU A 405 -3.84 -26.36 -18.43
N ALA A 406 -4.02 -26.05 -17.15
CA ALA A 406 -3.45 -26.86 -16.08
C ALA A 406 -3.94 -28.31 -16.11
N GLY A 407 -3.01 -29.24 -16.24
CA GLY A 407 -3.28 -30.67 -16.33
C GLY A 407 -3.46 -31.21 -17.75
N THR A 408 -3.23 -30.39 -18.77
CA THR A 408 -3.10 -30.81 -20.18
C THR A 408 -1.64 -30.92 -20.59
N ASP A 409 -1.39 -31.51 -21.77
CA ASP A 409 -0.02 -31.64 -22.32
C ASP A 409 0.61 -30.28 -22.70
N ASP A 410 -0.20 -29.23 -22.83
CA ASP A 410 0.26 -27.85 -23.14
C ASP A 410 0.79 -27.12 -21.90
N TYR A 411 0.54 -27.64 -20.69
CA TYR A 411 1.02 -27.02 -19.45
C TYR A 411 2.47 -27.41 -19.18
N PRO A 412 3.36 -26.43 -18.86
CA PRO A 412 4.78 -26.71 -18.69
C PRO A 412 5.08 -27.63 -17.50
N GLU A 413 6.11 -28.46 -17.67
CA GLU A 413 6.65 -29.25 -16.57
C GLU A 413 7.21 -28.37 -15.44
N PRO A 414 7.15 -28.82 -14.18
CA PRO A 414 7.70 -28.11 -13.05
C PRO A 414 9.17 -27.74 -13.25
N MET A 415 9.50 -26.44 -13.18
CA MET A 415 10.85 -25.92 -13.41
C MET A 415 11.89 -26.37 -12.38
N VAL A 416 11.44 -26.83 -11.21
CA VAL A 416 12.28 -27.39 -10.13
C VAL A 416 11.54 -28.54 -9.43
N ASP A 417 12.26 -29.53 -8.95
CA ASP A 417 11.68 -30.54 -8.04
C ASP A 417 11.53 -29.96 -6.64
N HIS A 418 10.34 -30.11 -6.04
CA HIS A 418 10.02 -29.57 -4.71
C HIS A 418 10.98 -30.08 -3.61
N LYS A 419 11.30 -31.40 -3.58
CA LYS A 419 12.11 -31.94 -2.51
C LYS A 419 13.54 -31.47 -2.59
N MET A 420 14.12 -31.48 -3.81
CA MET A 420 15.47 -30.97 -4.05
C MET A 420 15.57 -29.48 -3.76
N ALA A 421 14.60 -28.66 -4.23
CA ALA A 421 14.57 -27.25 -4.01
C ALA A 421 14.43 -26.91 -2.51
N ARG A 422 13.56 -27.63 -1.79
CA ARG A 422 13.41 -27.49 -0.34
C ARG A 422 14.71 -27.80 0.40
N GLN A 423 15.40 -28.92 0.06
CA GLN A 423 16.65 -29.26 0.72
C GLN A 423 17.72 -28.20 0.45
N ARG A 424 17.87 -27.79 -0.81
CA ARG A 424 18.78 -26.70 -1.20
C ARG A 424 18.54 -25.43 -0.39
N ALA A 425 17.28 -25.01 -0.24
CA ALA A 425 16.95 -23.83 0.56
C ALA A 425 17.37 -24.00 2.02
N LEU A 426 17.08 -25.14 2.64
CA LEU A 426 17.45 -25.40 4.03
C LEU A 426 18.97 -25.35 4.24
N ASP A 427 19.74 -25.97 3.35
CA ASP A 427 21.21 -26.02 3.44
C ASP A 427 21.80 -24.60 3.24
N THR A 428 21.30 -23.86 2.26
CA THR A 428 21.74 -22.49 1.98
C THR A 428 21.48 -21.56 3.17
N TYR A 429 20.28 -21.58 3.73
CA TYR A 429 19.95 -20.75 4.89
C TYR A 429 20.74 -21.16 6.15
N LYS A 430 20.89 -22.47 6.38
CA LYS A 430 21.70 -22.96 7.50
C LYS A 430 23.15 -22.46 7.42
N SER A 431 23.76 -22.63 6.25
CA SER A 431 25.14 -22.19 6.01
C SER A 431 25.28 -20.69 6.20
N ALA A 432 24.39 -19.88 5.60
CA ALA A 432 24.42 -18.43 5.72
C ALA A 432 24.27 -17.92 7.17
N LEU A 433 23.51 -18.65 8.00
CA LEU A 433 23.27 -18.29 9.40
C LEU A 433 24.28 -18.92 10.38
N GLY A 434 25.33 -19.61 9.91
CA GLY A 434 26.30 -20.26 10.77
C GLY A 434 25.70 -21.37 11.66
N LYS A 435 24.62 -22.02 11.21
CA LYS A 435 23.90 -23.08 11.95
C LYS A 435 24.20 -24.48 11.38
N ALA A 436 25.34 -24.61 10.69
CA ALA A 436 25.77 -25.87 10.06
C ALA A 436 26.14 -26.94 11.09
#